data_66e074f88070cdc51474f7197197977c
#
_entry.id   66e074f88070cdc51474f7197197977c
#
_cell.length_a   1.000
_cell.length_b   1.000
_cell.length_c   1.000
_cell.angle_alpha   90.00
_cell.angle_beta   90.00
_cell.angle_gamma   90.00
#
_symmetry.space_group_name_H-M   'P 1'
#
loop_
_entity.id
_entity.type
_entity.pdbx_description
1 polymer ?
#
loop_
_entity_poly.entity_id
_entity_poly.type
_entity_poly.pdbx_seq_one_letter_code
_entity_poly.pdbx_strand_id
1 'polypeptide(L)'
;MSEKLDPDLLHFFAEAFDSFDSATDKLTEAYTDLERRLETVNQELEQTNRELKQSLVEKEELHDKLACILESMTASVIAVDLNGNISLFNHAAESLTGMESEKAMGQLYETLFSDRPYLLHTLQEGKPYKSHEGFIKNPKLTEPIAVEISTNLISNANGDVLGALEIVHNISERKQLEEQLSRSAALAELGKMAAEVAHDLRNPLGAIRLYAGMLQQELKDDRKELADSVVRGLDSLESITYNLLSLARPVKAKFEFVDLNELLDGIL
;
A
#
# COMPACT_ATOMS: atom_id res chain seq x y z
N MET A 1 11.71 103.71 -48.38
CA MET A 1 10.83 102.86 -49.14
C MET A 1 10.37 101.76 -48.20
N SER A 2 9.17 101.84 -47.73
CA SER A 2 8.60 100.83 -46.85
C SER A 2 7.78 99.93 -47.76
N GLU A 3 8.33 98.79 -48.05
CA GLU A 3 7.62 97.73 -48.83
C GLU A 3 6.44 97.17 -47.97
N LYS A 4 5.23 97.59 -48.34
CA LYS A 4 4.03 97.01 -47.69
C LYS A 4 3.93 95.56 -48.15
N LEU A 5 4.10 94.61 -47.22
CA LEU A 5 3.76 93.22 -47.49
C LEU A 5 2.33 93.10 -47.97
N ASP A 6 2.15 92.27 -48.97
CA ASP A 6 0.84 91.94 -49.60
C ASP A 6 -0.12 91.33 -48.56
N PRO A 7 -1.30 91.96 -48.34
CA PRO A 7 -2.24 91.46 -47.32
C PRO A 7 -2.66 90.05 -47.54
N ASP A 8 -2.75 89.55 -48.80
CA ASP A 8 -3.14 88.15 -49.16
C ASP A 8 -2.04 87.17 -48.75
N LEU A 9 -0.74 87.59 -48.85
CA LEU A 9 0.37 86.75 -48.40
C LEU A 9 0.41 86.62 -46.87
N LEU A 10 0.08 87.68 -46.15
CA LEU A 10 -0.02 87.60 -44.66
C LEU A 10 -1.18 86.71 -44.20
N HIS A 11 -2.32 86.71 -44.90
CA HIS A 11 -3.45 85.84 -44.60
C HIS A 11 -3.13 84.39 -44.87
N PHE A 12 -2.48 84.03 -45.97
CA PHE A 12 -2.03 82.72 -46.32
C PHE A 12 -1.05 82.15 -45.26
N PHE A 13 -0.10 82.93 -44.81
CA PHE A 13 0.84 82.52 -43.73
C PHE A 13 0.10 82.34 -42.41
N ALA A 14 -0.88 83.18 -42.06
CA ALA A 14 -1.65 82.99 -40.83
C ALA A 14 -2.48 81.68 -40.87
N GLU A 15 -3.15 81.37 -41.97
CA GLU A 15 -3.91 80.09 -42.13
C GLU A 15 -2.92 78.89 -42.11
N ALA A 16 -1.76 79.02 -42.74
CA ALA A 16 -0.75 77.94 -42.70
C ALA A 16 -0.20 77.66 -41.29
N PHE A 17 0.03 78.71 -40.52
CA PHE A 17 0.44 78.62 -39.12
C PHE A 17 -0.64 78.03 -38.22
N ASP A 18 -1.91 78.45 -38.36
CA ASP A 18 -3.03 77.85 -37.61
C ASP A 18 -3.23 76.38 -37.94
N SER A 19 -3.08 76.00 -39.22
CA SER A 19 -3.12 74.66 -39.66
C SER A 19 -1.96 73.81 -39.08
N PHE A 20 -0.74 74.35 -39.04
CA PHE A 20 0.40 73.72 -38.46
C PHE A 20 0.30 73.57 -36.95
N ASP A 21 -0.17 74.55 -36.21
CA ASP A 21 -0.41 74.53 -34.78
C ASP A 21 -1.44 73.49 -34.43
N SER A 22 -2.59 73.43 -35.19
CA SER A 22 -3.62 72.44 -35.02
C SER A 22 -3.13 70.98 -35.29
N ALA A 23 -2.25 70.82 -36.28
CA ALA A 23 -1.63 69.51 -36.56
C ALA A 23 -0.63 69.09 -35.45
N THR A 24 0.14 70.08 -34.94
CA THR A 24 1.07 69.81 -33.84
C THR A 24 0.37 69.47 -32.54
N ASP A 25 -0.71 70.15 -32.21
CA ASP A 25 -1.56 69.85 -31.05
C ASP A 25 -2.14 68.44 -31.13
N LYS A 26 -2.75 68.02 -32.28
CA LYS A 26 -3.24 66.70 -32.51
C LYS A 26 -2.17 65.61 -32.41
N LEU A 27 -0.98 65.87 -32.93
CA LEU A 27 0.16 64.96 -32.84
C LEU A 27 0.58 64.74 -31.37
N THR A 28 0.65 65.85 -30.62
CA THR A 28 1.04 65.85 -29.19
C THR A 28 0.00 65.09 -28.37
N GLU A 29 -1.28 65.28 -28.63
CA GLU A 29 -2.36 64.55 -27.96
C GLU A 29 -2.32 63.07 -28.28
N ALA A 30 -2.13 62.70 -29.56
CA ALA A 30 -2.00 61.29 -29.98
C ALA A 30 -0.75 60.62 -29.37
N TYR A 31 0.36 61.34 -29.29
CA TYR A 31 1.58 60.83 -28.65
C TYR A 31 1.38 60.59 -27.15
N THR A 32 0.74 61.50 -26.44
CA THR A 32 0.42 61.36 -25.02
C THR A 32 -0.55 60.22 -24.75
N ASP A 33 -1.55 60.01 -25.63
CA ASP A 33 -2.48 58.89 -25.55
C ASP A 33 -1.77 57.56 -25.78
N LEU A 34 -0.86 57.50 -26.75
CA LEU A 34 -0.03 56.31 -27.03
C LEU A 34 0.89 55.96 -25.85
N GLU A 35 1.54 56.94 -25.24
CA GLU A 35 2.38 56.73 -24.05
C GLU A 35 1.56 56.14 -22.89
N ARG A 36 0.38 56.68 -22.62
CA ARG A 36 -0.53 56.11 -21.58
C ARG A 36 -0.94 54.68 -21.87
N ARG A 37 -1.28 54.38 -23.12
CA ARG A 37 -1.64 53.03 -23.53
C ARG A 37 -0.48 52.05 -23.38
N LEU A 38 0.74 52.47 -23.77
CA LEU A 38 1.95 51.68 -23.58
C LEU A 38 2.22 51.38 -22.10
N GLU A 39 2.06 52.36 -21.24
CA GLU A 39 2.26 52.20 -19.80
C GLU A 39 1.23 51.27 -19.21
N THR A 40 -0.07 51.37 -19.59
CA THR A 40 -1.13 50.44 -19.16
C THR A 40 -0.86 49.02 -19.61
N VAL A 41 -0.53 48.82 -20.88
CA VAL A 41 -0.22 47.47 -21.42
C VAL A 41 1.01 46.88 -20.75
N ASN A 42 2.05 47.66 -20.47
CA ASN A 42 3.22 47.18 -19.75
C ASN A 42 2.88 46.75 -18.31
N GLN A 43 2.04 47.52 -17.60
CA GLN A 43 1.60 47.16 -16.25
C GLN A 43 0.75 45.87 -16.27
N GLU A 44 -0.19 45.72 -17.21
CA GLU A 44 -0.98 44.51 -17.38
C GLU A 44 -0.10 43.30 -17.72
N LEU A 45 0.89 43.48 -18.60
CA LEU A 45 1.84 42.41 -18.96
C LEU A 45 2.69 41.95 -17.77
N GLU A 46 3.19 42.88 -16.97
CA GLU A 46 3.96 42.57 -15.77
C GLU A 46 3.12 41.83 -14.72
N GLN A 47 1.87 42.26 -14.55
CA GLN A 47 0.95 41.61 -13.63
C GLN A 47 0.63 40.16 -14.09
N THR A 48 0.27 40.02 -15.36
CA THR A 48 -0.02 38.69 -15.93
C THR A 48 1.21 37.77 -15.85
N ASN A 49 2.41 38.28 -16.10
CA ASN A 49 3.63 37.48 -15.94
C ASN A 49 3.87 37.06 -14.49
N ARG A 50 3.56 37.91 -13.51
CA ARG A 50 3.69 37.57 -12.09
C ARG A 50 2.70 36.48 -11.71
N GLU A 51 1.43 36.59 -12.11
CA GLU A 51 0.38 35.62 -11.87
C GLU A 51 0.70 34.27 -12.53
N LEU A 52 1.18 34.26 -13.76
CA LEU A 52 1.61 33.08 -14.47
C LEU A 52 2.77 32.37 -13.76
N LYS A 53 3.80 33.12 -13.35
CA LYS A 53 4.93 32.54 -12.61
C LYS A 53 4.49 31.94 -11.29
N GLN A 54 3.62 32.60 -10.55
CA GLN A 54 3.09 32.08 -9.30
C GLN A 54 2.30 30.78 -9.52
N SER A 55 1.42 30.76 -10.53
CA SER A 55 0.66 29.56 -10.90
C SER A 55 1.54 28.39 -11.33
N LEU A 56 2.64 28.64 -12.02
CA LEU A 56 3.62 27.60 -12.39
C LEU A 56 4.29 27.02 -11.15
N VAL A 57 4.73 27.87 -10.21
CA VAL A 57 5.36 27.40 -8.96
C VAL A 57 4.38 26.56 -8.14
N GLU A 58 3.14 27.02 -7.95
CA GLU A 58 2.11 26.26 -7.23
C GLU A 58 1.82 24.91 -7.89
N LYS A 59 1.85 24.86 -9.21
CA LYS A 59 1.63 23.63 -9.98
C LYS A 59 2.81 22.66 -9.84
N GLU A 60 4.04 23.14 -9.85
CA GLU A 60 5.24 22.35 -9.60
C GLU A 60 5.25 21.78 -8.18
N GLU A 61 4.97 22.61 -7.17
CA GLU A 61 4.89 22.15 -5.77
C GLU A 61 3.81 21.07 -5.58
N LEU A 62 2.64 21.20 -6.21
CA LEU A 62 1.59 20.20 -6.16
C LEU A 62 2.02 18.91 -6.84
N HIS A 63 2.66 19.01 -8.00
CA HIS A 63 3.18 17.86 -8.73
C HIS A 63 4.21 17.09 -7.90
N ASP A 64 5.19 17.78 -7.33
CA ASP A 64 6.22 17.18 -6.49
C ASP A 64 5.61 16.50 -5.25
N LYS A 65 4.62 17.16 -4.64
CA LYS A 65 3.92 16.61 -3.49
C LYS A 65 3.16 15.31 -3.83
N LEU A 66 2.47 15.28 -4.98
CA LEU A 66 1.78 14.06 -5.44
C LEU A 66 2.77 12.95 -5.78
N ALA A 67 3.89 13.26 -6.42
CA ALA A 67 4.95 12.30 -6.70
C ALA A 67 5.52 11.71 -5.41
N CYS A 68 5.85 12.54 -4.41
CA CYS A 68 6.32 12.08 -3.11
C CYS A 68 5.30 11.18 -2.39
N ILE A 69 4.00 11.50 -2.47
CA ILE A 69 2.95 10.64 -1.88
C ILE A 69 2.93 9.28 -2.55
N LEU A 70 2.93 9.22 -3.87
CA LEU A 70 2.91 7.97 -4.64
C LEU A 70 4.16 7.11 -4.36
N GLU A 71 5.34 7.75 -4.29
CA GLU A 71 6.59 7.06 -3.99
C GLU A 71 6.68 6.55 -2.54
N SER A 72 6.03 7.22 -1.59
CA SER A 72 6.01 6.80 -0.18
C SER A 72 4.96 5.75 0.14
N MET A 73 4.06 5.41 -0.79
CA MET A 73 3.05 4.38 -0.58
C MET A 73 3.67 2.99 -0.46
N THR A 74 3.19 2.20 0.50
CA THR A 74 3.57 0.79 0.67
C THR A 74 2.87 -0.14 -0.32
N ALA A 75 1.76 0.31 -0.91
CA ALA A 75 1.06 -0.41 -1.97
C ALA A 75 1.74 -0.16 -3.32
N SER A 76 1.91 -1.21 -4.11
CA SER A 76 2.33 -1.10 -5.51
C SER A 76 1.23 -0.42 -6.31
N VAL A 77 1.58 0.64 -7.04
CA VAL A 77 0.66 1.40 -7.88
C VAL A 77 1.21 1.40 -9.30
N ILE A 78 0.42 0.84 -10.23
CA ILE A 78 0.72 0.80 -11.66
C ILE A 78 -0.46 1.42 -12.40
N ALA A 79 -0.22 2.41 -13.26
CA ALA A 79 -1.25 2.96 -14.13
C ALA A 79 -0.87 2.82 -15.59
N VAL A 80 -1.89 2.70 -16.44
CA VAL A 80 -1.74 2.65 -17.90
C VAL A 80 -2.59 3.73 -18.57
N ASP A 81 -2.12 4.19 -19.72
CA ASP A 81 -2.88 5.05 -20.63
C ASP A 81 -3.95 4.24 -21.40
N LEU A 82 -4.70 4.92 -22.28
CA LEU A 82 -5.73 4.28 -23.13
C LEU A 82 -5.17 3.23 -24.10
N ASN A 83 -3.87 3.28 -24.39
CA ASN A 83 -3.20 2.34 -25.29
C ASN A 83 -2.61 1.14 -24.52
N GLY A 84 -2.71 1.13 -23.18
CA GLY A 84 -2.12 0.10 -22.33
C GLY A 84 -0.65 0.31 -22.02
N ASN A 85 -0.07 1.48 -22.34
CA ASN A 85 1.30 1.80 -21.95
C ASN A 85 1.34 2.25 -20.49
N ILE A 86 2.37 1.81 -19.77
CA ILE A 86 2.58 2.17 -18.37
C ILE A 86 2.90 3.65 -18.27
N SER A 87 2.04 4.39 -17.56
CA SER A 87 2.13 5.83 -17.33
C SER A 87 2.52 6.19 -15.88
N LEU A 88 2.43 5.22 -14.95
CA LEU A 88 2.85 5.35 -13.56
C LEU A 88 3.33 4.01 -13.03
N PHE A 89 4.45 4.04 -12.29
CA PHE A 89 5.08 2.87 -11.68
C PHE A 89 5.85 3.33 -10.44
N ASN A 90 5.27 3.18 -9.25
CA ASN A 90 5.87 3.69 -8.01
C ASN A 90 6.95 2.76 -7.44
N HIS A 91 7.69 3.24 -6.44
CA HIS A 91 8.76 2.47 -5.78
C HIS A 91 8.30 1.14 -5.18
N ALA A 92 7.08 1.06 -4.64
CA ALA A 92 6.53 -0.20 -4.15
C ALA A 92 6.29 -1.21 -5.29
N ALA A 93 5.94 -0.75 -6.50
CA ALA A 93 5.84 -1.60 -7.69
C ALA A 93 7.20 -2.14 -8.11
N GLU A 94 8.27 -1.35 -8.04
CA GLU A 94 9.65 -1.82 -8.28
C GLU A 94 10.04 -2.92 -7.29
N SER A 95 9.77 -2.69 -6.02
CA SER A 95 10.08 -3.64 -4.95
C SER A 95 9.31 -4.95 -5.08
N LEU A 96 8.04 -4.87 -5.45
CA LEU A 96 7.16 -6.02 -5.61
C LEU A 96 7.50 -6.87 -6.83
N THR A 97 7.76 -6.22 -7.98
CA THR A 97 8.00 -6.90 -9.27
C THR A 97 9.48 -7.21 -9.52
N GLY A 98 10.38 -6.51 -8.83
CA GLY A 98 11.82 -6.58 -9.06
C GLY A 98 12.29 -5.80 -10.30
N MET A 99 11.41 -5.05 -10.97
CA MET A 99 11.65 -4.26 -12.17
C MET A 99 11.84 -2.78 -11.80
N GLU A 100 12.78 -2.12 -12.43
CA GLU A 100 13.04 -0.69 -12.27
C GLU A 100 11.99 0.14 -13.05
N SER A 101 11.52 1.24 -12.47
CA SER A 101 10.53 2.13 -13.07
C SER A 101 10.96 2.64 -14.44
N GLU A 102 12.25 3.00 -14.61
CA GLU A 102 12.81 3.48 -15.88
C GLU A 102 12.64 2.47 -17.03
N LYS A 103 12.63 1.17 -16.73
CA LYS A 103 12.45 0.12 -17.72
C LYS A 103 10.97 -0.20 -17.99
N ALA A 104 10.11 0.07 -17.03
CA ALA A 104 8.69 -0.20 -17.13
C ALA A 104 7.91 0.96 -17.80
N MET A 105 8.29 2.21 -17.53
CA MET A 105 7.62 3.40 -18.04
C MET A 105 7.57 3.44 -19.56
N GLY A 106 6.38 3.69 -20.11
CA GLY A 106 6.13 3.76 -21.55
C GLY A 106 6.07 2.41 -22.26
N GLN A 107 6.33 1.29 -21.58
CA GLN A 107 6.19 -0.05 -22.15
C GLN A 107 4.73 -0.52 -22.08
N LEU A 108 4.35 -1.42 -22.98
CA LEU A 108 3.04 -2.07 -22.94
C LEU A 108 2.95 -2.98 -21.69
N TYR A 109 1.94 -2.78 -20.88
CA TYR A 109 1.68 -3.57 -19.68
C TYR A 109 1.58 -5.07 -19.98
N GLU A 110 0.90 -5.46 -21.07
CA GLU A 110 0.74 -6.85 -21.49
C GLU A 110 2.09 -7.55 -21.76
N THR A 111 3.06 -6.82 -22.28
CA THR A 111 4.39 -7.38 -22.57
C THR A 111 5.16 -7.74 -21.30
N LEU A 112 5.00 -6.93 -20.24
CA LEU A 112 5.73 -7.10 -18.98
C LEU A 112 4.97 -8.00 -17.99
N PHE A 113 3.62 -7.97 -18.01
CA PHE A 113 2.74 -8.59 -17.03
C PHE A 113 1.63 -9.44 -17.69
N SER A 114 2.01 -10.29 -18.66
CA SER A 114 1.07 -11.15 -19.40
C SER A 114 0.29 -12.14 -18.54
N ASP A 115 0.79 -12.48 -17.36
CA ASP A 115 0.15 -13.34 -16.36
C ASP A 115 -0.92 -12.63 -15.50
N ARG A 116 -1.06 -11.30 -15.64
CA ARG A 116 -1.98 -10.46 -14.86
C ARG A 116 -2.87 -9.59 -15.75
N PRO A 117 -3.91 -10.13 -16.36
CA PRO A 117 -4.75 -9.41 -17.33
C PRO A 117 -5.72 -8.41 -16.70
N TYR A 118 -5.82 -8.33 -15.37
CA TYR A 118 -6.86 -7.60 -14.63
C TYR A 118 -6.94 -6.11 -14.99
N LEU A 119 -5.79 -5.44 -15.10
CA LEU A 119 -5.72 -4.02 -15.44
C LEU A 119 -6.23 -3.74 -16.85
N LEU A 120 -5.83 -4.56 -17.82
CA LEU A 120 -6.27 -4.42 -19.21
C LEU A 120 -7.74 -4.79 -19.39
N HIS A 121 -8.24 -5.80 -18.69
CA HIS A 121 -9.67 -6.11 -18.68
C HIS A 121 -10.50 -4.94 -18.12
N THR A 122 -10.01 -4.30 -17.03
CA THR A 122 -10.66 -3.10 -16.48
C THR A 122 -10.69 -1.97 -17.50
N LEU A 123 -9.59 -1.76 -18.23
CA LEU A 123 -9.52 -0.74 -19.28
C LEU A 123 -10.49 -1.02 -20.44
N GLN A 124 -10.59 -2.28 -20.88
CA GLN A 124 -11.41 -2.70 -22.01
C GLN A 124 -12.90 -2.83 -21.68
N GLU A 125 -13.22 -3.45 -20.54
CA GLU A 125 -14.60 -3.76 -20.14
C GLU A 125 -15.24 -2.68 -19.28
N GLY A 126 -14.45 -1.77 -18.73
CA GLY A 126 -14.93 -0.74 -17.82
C GLY A 126 -15.31 -1.24 -16.42
N LYS A 127 -14.99 -2.49 -16.09
CA LYS A 127 -15.36 -3.12 -14.82
C LYS A 127 -14.17 -3.23 -13.89
N PRO A 128 -14.19 -2.59 -12.71
CA PRO A 128 -13.12 -2.69 -11.74
C PRO A 128 -13.11 -4.06 -11.04
N TYR A 129 -11.93 -4.61 -10.81
CA TYR A 129 -11.71 -5.73 -9.91
C TYR A 129 -11.54 -5.20 -8.48
N LYS A 130 -12.28 -5.79 -7.54
CA LYS A 130 -12.17 -5.45 -6.12
C LYS A 130 -11.59 -6.65 -5.38
N SER A 131 -10.41 -6.50 -4.77
CA SER A 131 -9.84 -7.48 -3.86
C SER A 131 -9.72 -8.91 -4.47
N HIS A 132 -8.91 -9.04 -5.52
CA HIS A 132 -8.55 -10.35 -6.07
C HIS A 132 -7.25 -10.82 -5.44
N GLU A 133 -7.28 -11.96 -4.74
CA GLU A 133 -6.07 -12.55 -4.17
C GLU A 133 -5.33 -13.40 -5.22
N GLY A 134 -4.01 -13.28 -5.24
CA GLY A 134 -3.14 -13.99 -6.16
C GLY A 134 -1.71 -14.07 -5.67
N PHE A 135 -0.82 -14.48 -6.56
CA PHE A 135 0.61 -14.55 -6.30
C PHE A 135 1.39 -13.84 -7.39
N ILE A 136 2.42 -13.11 -7.01
CA ILE A 136 3.36 -12.47 -7.93
C ILE A 136 4.73 -13.09 -7.75
N LYS A 137 5.38 -13.44 -8.87
CA LYS A 137 6.76 -13.90 -8.87
C LYS A 137 7.68 -12.69 -9.05
N ASN A 138 8.56 -12.48 -8.07
CA ASN A 138 9.65 -11.54 -8.19
C ASN A 138 10.92 -12.31 -8.56
N PRO A 139 11.60 -12.00 -9.68
CA PRO A 139 12.80 -12.71 -10.11
C PRO A 139 13.96 -12.70 -9.09
N LYS A 140 13.93 -11.72 -8.16
CA LYS A 140 14.95 -11.59 -7.10
C LYS A 140 14.63 -12.42 -5.86
N LEU A 141 13.44 -13.02 -5.78
CA LEU A 141 12.96 -13.80 -4.63
C LEU A 141 12.72 -15.26 -5.02
N THR A 142 12.97 -16.17 -4.07
CA THR A 142 12.77 -17.62 -4.28
C THR A 142 11.29 -18.01 -4.22
N GLU A 143 10.52 -17.35 -3.35
CA GLU A 143 9.12 -17.65 -3.13
C GLU A 143 8.20 -16.60 -3.75
N PRO A 144 7.03 -17.00 -4.26
CA PRO A 144 6.04 -16.06 -4.76
C PRO A 144 5.44 -15.25 -3.61
N ILE A 145 5.19 -13.96 -3.86
CA ILE A 145 4.59 -13.04 -2.90
C ILE A 145 3.08 -13.15 -2.99
N ALA A 146 2.40 -13.41 -1.87
CA ALA A 146 0.95 -13.35 -1.80
C ALA A 146 0.47 -11.89 -1.89
N VAL A 147 -0.44 -11.62 -2.80
CA VAL A 147 -0.92 -10.26 -3.09
C VAL A 147 -2.43 -10.17 -3.17
N GLU A 148 -2.93 -8.98 -2.90
CA GLU A 148 -4.32 -8.59 -3.15
C GLU A 148 -4.32 -7.48 -4.20
N ILE A 149 -5.02 -7.71 -5.32
CA ILE A 149 -5.05 -6.86 -6.50
C ILE A 149 -6.41 -6.17 -6.59
N SER A 150 -6.39 -4.86 -6.81
CA SER A 150 -7.58 -4.06 -7.10
C SER A 150 -7.31 -3.16 -8.30
N THR A 151 -8.30 -3.01 -9.19
CA THR A 151 -8.17 -2.17 -10.37
C THR A 151 -9.31 -1.17 -10.46
N ASN A 152 -9.06 0.00 -11.01
CA ASN A 152 -10.06 1.03 -11.26
C ASN A 152 -9.75 1.78 -12.56
N LEU A 153 -10.79 2.40 -13.15
CA LEU A 153 -10.60 3.35 -14.24
C LEU A 153 -10.13 4.70 -13.68
N ILE A 154 -9.29 5.35 -14.44
CA ILE A 154 -8.91 6.75 -14.22
C ILE A 154 -9.74 7.60 -15.16
N SER A 155 -10.51 8.54 -14.61
CA SER A 155 -11.37 9.44 -15.40
C SER A 155 -11.11 10.90 -15.04
N ASN A 156 -11.31 11.80 -16.01
CA ASN A 156 -11.26 13.23 -15.78
C ASN A 156 -12.56 13.73 -15.10
N ALA A 157 -12.61 15.04 -14.80
CA ALA A 157 -13.79 15.67 -14.19
C ALA A 157 -15.06 15.61 -15.06
N ASN A 158 -14.93 15.39 -16.37
CA ASN A 158 -16.04 15.26 -17.31
C ASN A 158 -16.53 13.81 -17.44
N GLY A 159 -15.84 12.84 -16.81
CA GLY A 159 -16.17 11.42 -16.90
C GLY A 159 -15.48 10.67 -18.05
N ASP A 160 -14.65 11.35 -18.85
CA ASP A 160 -13.90 10.67 -19.92
C ASP A 160 -12.78 9.81 -19.30
N VAL A 161 -12.68 8.57 -19.76
CA VAL A 161 -11.65 7.64 -19.30
C VAL A 161 -10.29 8.08 -19.84
N LEU A 162 -9.32 8.20 -18.96
CA LEU A 162 -7.92 8.54 -19.28
C LEU A 162 -6.99 7.32 -19.26
N GLY A 163 -7.41 6.23 -18.58
CA GLY A 163 -6.62 5.03 -18.42
C GLY A 163 -7.17 4.15 -17.32
N ALA A 164 -6.35 3.26 -16.81
CA ALA A 164 -6.68 2.39 -15.68
C ALA A 164 -5.55 2.32 -14.66
N LEU A 165 -5.90 2.02 -13.41
CA LEU A 165 -5.00 1.93 -12.27
C LEU A 165 -5.12 0.54 -11.65
N GLU A 166 -3.98 -0.07 -11.32
CA GLU A 166 -3.85 -1.28 -10.51
C GLU A 166 -3.17 -0.93 -9.19
N ILE A 167 -3.78 -1.34 -8.09
CA ILE A 167 -3.19 -1.27 -6.75
C ILE A 167 -2.98 -2.68 -6.25
N VAL A 168 -1.75 -2.99 -5.83
CA VAL A 168 -1.37 -4.31 -5.33
C VAL A 168 -0.81 -4.20 -3.91
N HIS A 169 -1.47 -4.88 -2.99
CA HIS A 169 -1.02 -5.01 -1.61
C HIS A 169 -0.30 -6.34 -1.41
N ASN A 170 0.88 -6.32 -0.79
CA ASN A 170 1.52 -7.53 -0.28
C ASN A 170 0.79 -7.99 0.99
N ILE A 171 0.19 -9.17 0.93
CA ILE A 171 -0.59 -9.75 2.05
C ILE A 171 0.12 -10.96 2.68
N SER A 172 1.41 -11.17 2.41
CA SER A 172 2.15 -12.33 2.92
C SER A 172 2.19 -12.37 4.44
N GLU A 173 2.46 -11.24 5.09
CA GLU A 173 2.47 -11.13 6.56
C GLU A 173 1.07 -11.36 7.14
N ARG A 174 0.03 -10.78 6.54
CA ARG A 174 -1.37 -11.01 6.94
C ARG A 174 -1.72 -12.49 6.90
N LYS A 175 -1.40 -13.19 5.79
CA LYS A 175 -1.66 -14.63 5.64
C LYS A 175 -0.89 -15.48 6.64
N GLN A 176 0.36 -15.15 6.91
CA GLN A 176 1.15 -15.85 7.93
C GLN A 176 0.53 -15.71 9.32
N LEU A 177 0.10 -14.50 9.68
CA LEU A 177 -0.56 -14.25 10.97
C LEU A 177 -1.91 -14.97 11.06
N GLU A 178 -2.72 -14.95 10.00
CA GLU A 178 -3.99 -15.69 9.92
C GLU A 178 -3.77 -17.19 10.09
N GLU A 179 -2.76 -17.77 9.45
CA GLU A 179 -2.41 -19.18 9.59
C GLU A 179 -1.94 -19.51 11.02
N GLN A 180 -1.10 -18.66 11.63
CA GLN A 180 -0.68 -18.85 13.02
C GLN A 180 -1.85 -18.79 14.00
N LEU A 181 -2.77 -17.84 13.80
CA LEU A 181 -3.98 -17.73 14.62
C LEU A 181 -4.88 -18.96 14.47
N SER A 182 -5.10 -19.41 13.24
CA SER A 182 -5.91 -20.61 12.95
C SER A 182 -5.31 -21.85 13.60
N ARG A 183 -3.98 -22.04 13.48
CA ARG A 183 -3.26 -23.15 14.13
C ARG A 183 -3.35 -23.07 15.65
N SER A 184 -3.19 -21.87 16.21
CA SER A 184 -3.32 -21.65 17.66
C SER A 184 -4.73 -21.93 18.17
N ALA A 185 -5.75 -21.50 17.44
CA ALA A 185 -7.15 -21.78 17.78
C ALA A 185 -7.47 -23.29 17.74
N ALA A 186 -7.00 -24.00 16.71
CA ALA A 186 -7.18 -25.45 16.59
C ALA A 186 -6.49 -26.22 17.75
N LEU A 187 -5.28 -25.79 18.13
CA LEU A 187 -4.57 -26.37 19.28
C LEU A 187 -5.31 -26.10 20.60
N ALA A 188 -5.88 -24.91 20.78
CA ALA A 188 -6.65 -24.57 21.98
C ALA A 188 -7.93 -25.41 22.08
N GLU A 189 -8.63 -25.64 20.96
CA GLU A 189 -9.81 -26.47 20.91
C GLU A 189 -9.49 -27.96 21.20
N LEU A 190 -8.42 -28.47 20.55
CA LEU A 190 -7.90 -29.79 20.83
C LEU A 190 -7.55 -29.94 22.31
N GLY A 191 -6.93 -28.91 22.92
CA GLY A 191 -6.62 -28.89 24.33
C GLY A 191 -7.82 -28.99 25.24
N LYS A 192 -8.88 -28.28 24.91
CA LYS A 192 -10.13 -28.35 25.65
C LYS A 192 -10.74 -29.75 25.61
N MET A 193 -10.83 -30.37 24.41
CA MET A 193 -11.34 -31.72 24.22
C MET A 193 -10.50 -32.76 24.97
N ALA A 194 -9.17 -32.65 24.88
CA ALA A 194 -8.25 -33.51 25.58
C ALA A 194 -8.43 -33.45 27.11
N ALA A 195 -8.68 -32.25 27.65
CA ALA A 195 -8.94 -32.07 29.08
C ALA A 195 -10.25 -32.74 29.54
N GLU A 196 -11.32 -32.64 28.74
CA GLU A 196 -12.61 -33.28 28.99
C GLU A 196 -12.44 -34.81 28.96
N VAL A 197 -11.84 -35.38 27.92
CA VAL A 197 -11.59 -36.82 27.77
C VAL A 197 -10.70 -37.37 28.90
N ALA A 198 -9.64 -36.65 29.27
CA ALA A 198 -8.77 -37.07 30.36
C ALA A 198 -9.47 -37.06 31.71
N HIS A 199 -10.38 -36.09 31.96
CA HIS A 199 -11.20 -36.06 33.15
C HIS A 199 -12.13 -37.27 33.21
N ASP A 200 -12.80 -37.63 32.08
CA ASP A 200 -13.76 -38.72 32.00
C ASP A 200 -13.07 -40.09 32.06
N LEU A 201 -11.84 -40.22 31.62
CA LEU A 201 -11.03 -41.42 31.76
C LEU A 201 -10.47 -41.61 33.16
N ARG A 202 -10.11 -40.56 33.87
CA ARG A 202 -9.53 -40.61 35.23
C ARG A 202 -10.47 -41.28 36.21
N ASN A 203 -11.76 -41.02 36.12
CA ASN A 203 -12.75 -41.57 37.05
C ASN A 203 -12.83 -43.12 36.98
N PRO A 204 -13.04 -43.76 35.80
CA PRO A 204 -13.06 -45.21 35.72
C PRO A 204 -11.69 -45.85 36.02
N LEU A 205 -10.57 -45.24 35.59
CA LEU A 205 -9.23 -45.72 35.91
C LEU A 205 -8.96 -45.70 37.41
N GLY A 206 -9.36 -44.65 38.13
CA GLY A 206 -9.26 -44.57 39.58
C GLY A 206 -10.03 -45.68 40.30
N ALA A 207 -11.26 -46.02 39.84
CA ALA A 207 -12.03 -47.12 40.39
C ALA A 207 -11.36 -48.47 40.15
N ILE A 208 -10.87 -48.72 38.92
CA ILE A 208 -10.17 -49.99 38.60
C ILE A 208 -8.88 -50.07 39.42
N ARG A 209 -8.14 -48.98 39.60
CA ARG A 209 -6.93 -48.96 40.43
C ARG A 209 -7.22 -49.33 41.88
N LEU A 210 -8.34 -48.81 42.44
CA LEU A 210 -8.75 -49.12 43.80
C LEU A 210 -9.02 -50.62 43.95
N TYR A 211 -9.80 -51.23 43.03
CA TYR A 211 -10.10 -52.66 43.07
C TYR A 211 -8.86 -53.54 42.81
N ALA A 212 -7.98 -53.13 41.89
CA ALA A 212 -6.72 -53.82 41.63
C ALA A 212 -5.78 -53.79 42.86
N GLY A 213 -5.72 -52.65 43.57
CA GLY A 213 -4.96 -52.50 44.81
C GLY A 213 -5.49 -53.37 45.95
N MET A 214 -6.82 -53.50 46.07
CA MET A 214 -7.43 -54.44 47.05
C MET A 214 -7.08 -55.88 46.74
N LEU A 215 -7.18 -56.31 45.47
CA LEU A 215 -6.81 -57.64 45.01
C LEU A 215 -5.32 -57.92 45.25
N GLN A 216 -4.43 -56.98 45.04
CA GLN A 216 -2.98 -57.08 45.29
C GLN A 216 -2.65 -57.36 46.74
N GLN A 217 -3.45 -56.87 47.71
CA GLN A 217 -3.27 -57.13 49.13
C GLN A 217 -3.76 -58.52 49.57
N GLU A 218 -4.83 -59.06 48.90
CA GLU A 218 -5.45 -60.31 49.27
C GLU A 218 -4.85 -61.54 48.56
N LEU A 219 -4.25 -61.35 47.39
CA LEU A 219 -3.72 -62.43 46.55
C LEU A 219 -2.28 -62.80 46.95
N LYS A 220 -1.93 -64.12 46.80
CA LYS A 220 -0.60 -64.68 47.01
C LYS A 220 -0.09 -65.34 45.72
N ASP A 221 1.23 -65.54 45.64
CA ASP A 221 1.87 -66.30 44.56
C ASP A 221 1.60 -65.73 43.16
N ASP A 222 1.47 -66.50 42.12
CA ASP A 222 1.27 -66.16 40.71
C ASP A 222 0.10 -65.19 40.50
N ARG A 223 -0.94 -65.26 41.34
CA ARG A 223 -2.11 -64.35 41.24
C ARG A 223 -1.80 -62.91 41.66
N LYS A 224 -0.83 -62.72 42.57
CA LYS A 224 -0.35 -61.39 42.93
C LYS A 224 0.38 -60.70 41.77
N GLU A 225 1.20 -61.50 41.06
CA GLU A 225 1.92 -61.02 39.88
C GLU A 225 1.00 -60.52 38.76
N LEU A 226 -0.16 -61.17 38.60
CA LEU A 226 -1.22 -60.72 37.70
C LEU A 226 -1.81 -59.36 38.14
N ALA A 227 -2.11 -59.19 39.44
CA ALA A 227 -2.62 -57.95 40.00
C ALA A 227 -1.60 -56.82 39.84
N ASP A 228 -0.30 -57.09 40.10
CA ASP A 228 0.78 -56.13 39.87
C ASP A 228 0.89 -55.68 38.40
N SER A 229 0.64 -56.60 37.47
CA SER A 229 0.65 -56.31 36.03
C SER A 229 -0.53 -55.40 35.63
N VAL A 230 -1.70 -55.56 36.23
CA VAL A 230 -2.87 -54.69 36.02
C VAL A 230 -2.59 -53.29 36.55
N VAL A 231 -1.99 -53.14 37.75
CA VAL A 231 -1.63 -51.84 38.32
C VAL A 231 -0.63 -51.12 37.45
N ARG A 232 0.43 -51.80 36.99
CA ARG A 232 1.40 -51.21 36.04
C ARG A 232 0.74 -50.78 34.74
N GLY A 233 -0.22 -51.53 34.21
CA GLY A 233 -0.99 -51.14 33.02
C GLY A 233 -1.80 -49.83 33.24
N LEU A 234 -2.42 -49.72 34.43
CA LEU A 234 -3.15 -48.48 34.80
C LEU A 234 -2.23 -47.26 34.95
N ASP A 235 -1.07 -47.43 35.57
CA ASP A 235 -0.06 -46.34 35.70
C ASP A 235 0.40 -45.86 34.30
N SER A 236 0.57 -46.81 33.36
CA SER A 236 0.89 -46.47 31.96
C SER A 236 -0.24 -45.69 31.29
N LEU A 237 -1.50 -46.05 31.47
CA LEU A 237 -2.66 -45.33 30.93
C LEU A 237 -2.80 -43.93 31.54
N GLU A 238 -2.58 -43.78 32.85
CA GLU A 238 -2.53 -42.44 33.51
C GLU A 238 -1.45 -41.57 32.93
N SER A 239 -0.24 -42.11 32.70
CA SER A 239 0.88 -41.40 32.08
C SER A 239 0.55 -40.94 30.63
N ILE A 240 -0.06 -41.80 29.82
CA ILE A 240 -0.49 -41.44 28.45
C ILE A 240 -1.52 -40.31 28.48
N THR A 241 -2.49 -40.40 29.39
CA THR A 241 -3.53 -39.36 29.56
C THR A 241 -2.92 -38.04 30.01
N TYR A 242 -1.93 -38.06 30.90
CA TYR A 242 -1.20 -36.86 31.33
C TYR A 242 -0.39 -36.26 30.19
N ASN A 243 0.30 -37.06 29.39
CA ASN A 243 1.05 -36.59 28.24
C ASN A 243 0.14 -35.98 27.18
N LEU A 244 -1.04 -36.54 26.92
CA LEU A 244 -2.04 -35.97 26.03
C LEU A 244 -2.48 -34.57 26.48
N LEU A 245 -2.73 -34.41 27.79
CA LEU A 245 -3.07 -33.13 28.40
C LEU A 245 -1.94 -32.09 28.32
N SER A 246 -0.69 -32.54 28.42
CA SER A 246 0.47 -31.65 28.38
C SER A 246 0.69 -31.06 27.00
N LEU A 247 0.35 -31.78 25.91
CA LEU A 247 0.41 -31.27 24.53
C LEU A 247 -0.60 -30.14 24.27
N ALA A 248 -1.68 -30.12 25.04
CA ALA A 248 -2.79 -29.19 24.88
C ALA A 248 -2.69 -27.96 25.81
N ARG A 249 -1.78 -27.95 26.78
CA ARG A 249 -1.58 -26.80 27.66
C ARG A 249 -0.63 -25.81 26.99
N PRO A 250 -0.99 -24.51 26.88
CA PRO A 250 -0.04 -23.50 26.46
C PRO A 250 1.13 -23.50 27.47
N VAL A 251 2.33 -23.76 26.97
CA VAL A 251 3.56 -23.68 27.79
C VAL A 251 3.74 -22.22 28.18
N LYS A 252 3.38 -21.87 29.43
CA LYS A 252 3.77 -20.60 30.01
C LYS A 252 5.25 -20.74 30.40
N ALA A 253 6.14 -20.26 29.53
CA ALA A 253 7.55 -20.19 29.86
C ALA A 253 7.72 -19.34 31.13
N LYS A 254 8.29 -19.95 32.17
CA LYS A 254 8.71 -19.24 33.38
C LYS A 254 10.21 -19.00 33.22
N PHE A 255 10.57 -17.76 32.98
CA PHE A 255 11.99 -17.40 32.87
C PHE A 255 12.57 -17.27 34.28
N GLU A 256 13.54 -18.09 34.62
CA GLU A 256 14.32 -18.00 35.86
C GLU A 256 15.78 -18.24 35.54
N PHE A 257 16.66 -17.66 36.35
CA PHE A 257 18.09 -17.92 36.23
C PHE A 257 18.40 -19.32 36.76
N VAL A 258 18.95 -20.18 35.90
CA VAL A 258 19.33 -21.57 36.23
C VAL A 258 20.81 -21.72 35.96
N ASP A 259 21.53 -22.32 36.90
CA ASP A 259 22.90 -22.74 36.68
C ASP A 259 22.90 -23.99 35.78
N LEU A 260 23.45 -23.85 34.58
CA LEU A 260 23.53 -24.91 33.59
C LEU A 260 24.37 -26.13 34.07
N ASN A 261 25.35 -25.91 34.93
CA ASN A 261 26.20 -27.00 35.46
C ASN A 261 25.41 -27.86 36.47
N GLU A 262 24.67 -27.20 37.39
CA GLU A 262 23.75 -27.92 38.31
C GLU A 262 22.69 -28.71 37.57
N LEU A 263 22.17 -28.18 36.47
CA LEU A 263 21.14 -28.85 35.69
C LEU A 263 21.69 -30.07 34.93
N LEU A 264 22.92 -29.98 34.42
CA LEU A 264 23.60 -31.09 33.73
C LEU A 264 24.04 -32.20 34.70
N ASP A 265 24.54 -31.84 35.89
CA ASP A 265 24.92 -32.80 36.93
C ASP A 265 23.71 -33.58 37.49
N GLY A 266 22.48 -33.05 37.39
CA GLY A 266 21.24 -33.71 37.78
C GLY A 266 20.64 -34.67 36.72
N ILE A 267 21.18 -34.67 35.49
CA ILE A 267 20.70 -35.49 34.36
C ILE A 267 21.63 -36.67 34.06
N LEU A 268 22.90 -36.55 34.44
CA LEU A 268 23.92 -37.61 34.37
C LEU A 268 23.90 -38.52 35.62
#